data_18ce875b764ad91149764223c14b184c
#
_entry.id   18ce875b764ad91149764223c14b184c
#
_cell.length_a   1.000
_cell.length_b   1.000
_cell.length_c   1.000
_cell.angle_alpha   90.00
_cell.angle_beta   90.00
_cell.angle_gamma   90.00
#
_symmetry.space_group_name_H-M   'P 1'
#
loop_
_entity.id
_entity.type
_entity.pdbx_description
1 polymer ?
#
loop_
_entity_poly.entity_id
_entity_poly.type
_entity_poly.pdbx_seq_one_letter_code
_entity_poly.pdbx_strand_id
1 'polypeptide(L)'
;MVPQKTLLSRVFLYITIPKSFYLTYYIDQFYFKKNKIWMFKLMGAYTFNKSVINFDGLKFIKLLGTGSKDGFSVIPDFSSYVMITSWENDDFRKKFIDENKLFQEIIIKSSKRIEIKIDPYNYIGTWNGVNPFKNKSSYKEGKIIVLTRARVRLNKLINFFISTSSAAKSINSRKGADYYKGVGELPIIEQATISIWKSEQSMKDYAYSNKSHLKIIHKARKDKWYSEELFVRSNIISSKEFK
;
A
#
# COMPACT_ATOMS: atom_id res chain seq x y z
N MET A 1 54.94 19.19 50.11
CA MET A 1 54.48 19.51 48.73
C MET A 1 53.80 18.33 48.13
N VAL A 2 52.47 18.30 48.11
CA VAL A 2 51.65 17.23 47.58
C VAL A 2 51.02 17.77 46.29
N PRO A 3 51.11 17.13 45.14
CA PRO A 3 50.50 17.61 43.93
C PRO A 3 48.99 17.28 43.86
N GLN A 4 48.20 18.30 43.60
CA GLN A 4 46.76 18.23 43.37
C GLN A 4 46.47 17.32 42.15
N LYS A 5 45.63 16.28 42.34
CA LYS A 5 45.01 15.51 41.26
C LYS A 5 43.85 16.31 40.70
N THR A 6 44.01 16.77 39.46
CA THR A 6 42.95 17.40 38.67
C THR A 6 41.86 16.40 38.35
N LEU A 7 40.66 16.63 38.83
CA LEU A 7 39.46 15.86 38.53
C LEU A 7 38.98 16.19 37.12
N LEU A 8 39.32 15.35 36.17
CA LEU A 8 38.71 15.44 34.80
C LEU A 8 37.27 14.90 34.88
N SER A 9 36.32 15.85 34.92
CA SER A 9 34.90 15.56 34.74
C SER A 9 34.67 14.99 33.36
N ARG A 10 34.37 13.71 33.29
CA ARG A 10 33.87 13.07 32.08
C ARG A 10 32.47 13.61 31.79
N VAL A 11 32.39 14.58 30.89
CA VAL A 11 31.13 14.94 30.23
C VAL A 11 30.75 13.81 29.32
N PHE A 12 29.83 12.95 29.76
CA PHE A 12 29.14 12.03 28.90
C PHE A 12 28.23 12.83 27.99
N LEU A 13 28.70 13.14 26.79
CA LEU A 13 27.81 13.53 25.71
C LEU A 13 26.89 12.33 25.44
N TYR A 14 25.67 12.37 25.91
CA TYR A 14 24.60 11.52 25.39
C TYR A 14 24.36 11.96 23.97
N ILE A 15 25.07 11.36 23.03
CA ILE A 15 24.65 11.40 21.62
C ILE A 15 23.32 10.64 21.60
N THR A 16 22.23 11.36 21.64
CA THR A 16 20.91 10.84 21.31
C THR A 16 20.98 10.40 19.84
N ILE A 17 21.24 9.10 19.65
CA ILE A 17 21.05 8.45 18.37
C ILE A 17 19.62 8.82 17.94
N PRO A 18 19.42 9.50 16.80
CA PRO A 18 18.08 9.83 16.36
C PRO A 18 17.31 8.50 16.30
N LYS A 19 16.15 8.44 17.01
CA LYS A 19 15.21 7.34 16.91
C LYS A 19 15.07 7.06 15.42
N SER A 20 15.50 5.88 14.96
CA SER A 20 15.33 5.48 13.58
C SER A 20 13.88 5.77 13.24
N PHE A 21 13.63 6.60 12.23
CA PHE A 21 12.29 7.00 11.84
C PHE A 21 11.51 5.75 11.41
N TYR A 22 10.85 5.13 12.38
CA TYR A 22 10.01 3.97 12.16
C TYR A 22 8.64 4.51 11.74
N LEU A 23 8.40 4.52 10.44
CA LEU A 23 7.14 5.02 9.90
C LEU A 23 5.99 4.05 10.23
N THR A 24 4.80 4.58 10.42
CA THR A 24 3.59 3.79 10.51
C THR A 24 2.85 3.80 9.18
N TYR A 25 2.31 2.65 8.79
CA TYR A 25 1.66 2.48 7.49
C TYR A 25 0.24 1.99 7.66
N TYR A 26 -0.66 2.56 6.87
CA TYR A 26 -2.08 2.23 6.89
C TYR A 26 -2.63 2.02 5.49
N ILE A 27 -3.53 1.07 5.39
CA ILE A 27 -4.40 0.84 4.24
C ILE A 27 -5.82 1.00 4.72
N ASP A 28 -6.53 2.01 4.20
CA ASP A 28 -7.95 2.21 4.45
C ASP A 28 -8.74 1.81 3.22
N GLN A 29 -9.73 0.95 3.38
CA GLN A 29 -10.68 0.63 2.34
C GLN A 29 -12.04 1.19 2.69
N PHE A 30 -12.59 2.01 1.80
CA PHE A 30 -13.88 2.66 1.94
C PHE A 30 -14.91 2.02 1.02
N TYR A 31 -16.13 1.88 1.52
CA TYR A 31 -17.28 1.40 0.77
C TYR A 31 -18.41 2.42 0.83
N PHE A 32 -19.14 2.60 -0.29
CA PHE A 32 -20.20 3.59 -0.43
C PHE A 32 -21.46 2.96 -1.01
N LYS A 33 -22.63 3.28 -0.42
CA LYS A 33 -23.91 2.71 -0.86
C LYS A 33 -24.38 3.24 -2.20
N LYS A 34 -24.16 4.53 -2.50
CA LYS A 34 -24.63 5.20 -3.74
C LYS A 34 -23.78 6.43 -4.07
N ASN A 35 -23.84 6.85 -5.34
CA ASN A 35 -23.28 8.06 -5.92
C ASN A 35 -21.79 8.04 -6.25
N LYS A 36 -21.55 7.40 -7.36
CA LYS A 36 -20.24 7.13 -7.96
C LYS A 36 -19.51 8.40 -8.43
N ILE A 37 -20.23 9.40 -8.94
CA ILE A 37 -19.67 10.63 -9.51
C ILE A 37 -19.01 11.50 -8.43
N TRP A 38 -19.63 11.55 -7.25
CA TRP A 38 -19.10 12.32 -6.13
C TRP A 38 -17.74 11.78 -5.68
N MET A 39 -17.57 10.47 -5.63
CA MET A 39 -16.32 9.83 -5.27
C MET A 39 -15.20 10.13 -6.28
N PHE A 40 -15.52 10.18 -7.56
CA PHE A 40 -14.57 10.55 -8.59
C PHE A 40 -14.08 12.01 -8.42
N LYS A 41 -14.99 12.92 -8.07
CA LYS A 41 -14.64 14.31 -7.73
C LYS A 41 -13.76 14.38 -6.49
N LEU A 42 -14.06 13.58 -5.47
CA LEU A 42 -13.29 13.56 -4.24
C LEU A 42 -11.88 12.98 -4.46
N MET A 43 -11.72 11.96 -5.29
CA MET A 43 -10.40 11.44 -5.67
C MET A 43 -9.53 12.52 -6.30
N GLY A 44 -10.08 13.30 -7.24
CA GLY A 44 -9.38 14.44 -7.83
C GLY A 44 -9.00 15.49 -6.79
N ALA A 45 -9.92 15.87 -5.92
CA ALA A 45 -9.67 16.82 -4.84
C ALA A 45 -8.58 16.32 -3.88
N TYR A 46 -8.59 15.03 -3.56
CA TYR A 46 -7.61 14.42 -2.66
C TYR A 46 -6.21 14.37 -3.25
N THR A 47 -6.10 14.02 -4.52
CA THR A 47 -4.81 13.88 -5.21
C THR A 47 -4.08 15.23 -5.34
N PHE A 48 -4.81 16.34 -5.48
CA PHE A 48 -4.24 17.65 -5.75
C PHE A 48 -4.40 18.66 -4.60
N ASN A 49 -5.07 18.28 -3.51
CA ASN A 49 -5.33 19.21 -2.41
C ASN A 49 -4.11 19.35 -1.50
N LYS A 50 -3.55 20.58 -1.45
CA LYS A 50 -2.38 20.90 -0.64
C LYS A 50 -2.60 20.67 0.86
N SER A 51 -3.82 20.83 1.38
CA SER A 51 -4.13 20.58 2.80
C SER A 51 -4.04 19.11 3.19
N VAL A 52 -4.13 18.21 2.21
CA VAL A 52 -3.95 16.77 2.42
C VAL A 52 -2.48 16.38 2.27
N ILE A 53 -1.86 16.75 1.14
CA ILE A 53 -0.49 16.31 0.82
C ILE A 53 0.58 16.94 1.70
N ASN A 54 0.31 18.12 2.28
CA ASN A 54 1.22 18.83 3.16
C ASN A 54 0.83 18.70 4.65
N PHE A 55 0.01 17.71 5.01
CA PHE A 55 -0.37 17.49 6.41
C PHE A 55 0.84 17.03 7.23
N ASP A 56 0.98 17.61 8.43
CA ASP A 56 2.11 17.32 9.32
C ASP A 56 2.26 15.82 9.58
N GLY A 57 3.49 15.34 9.52
CA GLY A 57 3.82 13.92 9.75
C GLY A 57 3.43 12.97 8.63
N LEU A 58 2.68 13.40 7.60
CA LEU A 58 2.39 12.59 6.42
C LEU A 58 3.64 12.46 5.54
N LYS A 59 4.03 11.24 5.21
CA LYS A 59 5.19 10.95 4.34
C LYS A 59 4.80 10.39 2.98
N PHE A 60 3.65 9.75 2.90
CA PHE A 60 3.15 9.19 1.66
C PHE A 60 1.63 9.06 1.72
N ILE A 61 0.97 9.37 0.61
CA ILE A 61 -0.46 9.17 0.43
C ILE A 61 -0.80 8.80 -1.01
N LYS A 62 -1.65 7.80 -1.16
CA LYS A 62 -2.26 7.41 -2.42
C LYS A 62 -3.73 7.07 -2.21
N LEU A 63 -4.59 7.64 -3.02
CA LEU A 63 -6.00 7.27 -3.11
C LEU A 63 -6.22 6.53 -4.44
N LEU A 64 -6.70 5.30 -4.35
CA LEU A 64 -6.79 4.36 -5.45
C LEU A 64 -8.25 3.98 -5.71
N GLY A 65 -8.66 3.99 -6.97
CA GLY A 65 -9.90 3.35 -7.39
C GLY A 65 -9.78 1.82 -7.33
N THR A 66 -10.89 1.13 -7.31
CA THR A 66 -10.92 -0.35 -7.34
C THR A 66 -11.55 -0.86 -8.62
N GLY A 67 -11.17 -2.07 -9.03
CA GLY A 67 -11.80 -2.79 -10.13
C GLY A 67 -13.11 -3.46 -9.71
N SER A 68 -14.05 -3.64 -10.65
CA SER A 68 -15.38 -4.22 -10.42
C SER A 68 -15.38 -5.73 -10.11
N LYS A 69 -14.24 -6.41 -10.33
CA LYS A 69 -14.05 -7.84 -10.08
C LYS A 69 -12.86 -8.04 -9.15
N ASP A 70 -12.75 -9.25 -8.64
CA ASP A 70 -11.53 -9.67 -7.97
C ASP A 70 -10.37 -9.68 -8.98
N GLY A 71 -9.28 -9.03 -8.62
CA GLY A 71 -8.11 -8.90 -9.47
C GLY A 71 -8.16 -7.69 -10.42
N PHE A 72 -7.44 -7.81 -11.53
CA PHE A 72 -7.40 -6.76 -12.54
C PHE A 72 -8.72 -6.65 -13.31
N SER A 73 -9.33 -5.48 -13.30
CA SER A 73 -10.52 -5.18 -14.08
C SER A 73 -10.37 -3.81 -14.70
N VAL A 74 -10.65 -3.72 -16.01
CA VAL A 74 -10.75 -2.43 -16.73
C VAL A 74 -12.03 -1.67 -16.40
N ILE A 75 -13.04 -2.38 -15.85
CA ILE A 75 -14.29 -1.76 -15.40
C ILE A 75 -14.09 -1.32 -13.96
N PRO A 76 -14.22 -0.03 -13.65
CA PRO A 76 -14.06 0.47 -12.29
C PRO A 76 -15.25 0.09 -11.41
N ASP A 77 -14.97 -0.10 -10.12
CA ASP A 77 -15.97 -0.17 -9.06
C ASP A 77 -16.00 1.15 -8.32
N PHE A 78 -16.97 2.00 -8.66
CA PHE A 78 -17.11 3.31 -8.03
C PHE A 78 -17.69 3.26 -6.61
N SER A 79 -18.02 2.09 -6.09
CA SER A 79 -18.53 1.92 -4.72
C SER A 79 -17.42 1.59 -3.71
N SER A 80 -16.17 1.43 -4.16
CA SER A 80 -15.06 1.11 -3.26
C SER A 80 -13.79 1.86 -3.65
N TYR A 81 -13.02 2.31 -2.66
CA TYR A 81 -11.75 3.00 -2.82
C TYR A 81 -10.78 2.57 -1.75
N VAL A 82 -9.49 2.64 -2.06
CA VAL A 82 -8.42 2.31 -1.13
C VAL A 82 -7.49 3.50 -0.97
N MET A 83 -7.16 3.84 0.26
CA MET A 83 -6.15 4.83 0.59
C MET A 83 -4.97 4.15 1.26
N ILE A 84 -3.76 4.44 0.80
CA ILE A 84 -2.50 3.97 1.39
C ILE A 84 -1.77 5.19 1.93
N THR A 85 -1.39 5.15 3.20
CA THR A 85 -0.66 6.26 3.85
C THR A 85 0.54 5.75 4.64
N SER A 86 1.57 6.60 4.75
CA SER A 86 2.61 6.44 5.75
C SER A 86 2.81 7.73 6.54
N TRP A 87 3.11 7.57 7.83
CA TRP A 87 3.15 8.64 8.83
C TRP A 87 4.42 8.55 9.66
N GLU A 88 4.88 9.66 10.21
CA GLU A 88 5.97 9.66 11.17
C GLU A 88 5.65 8.81 12.42
N ASN A 89 4.40 8.87 12.88
CA ASN A 89 3.87 8.05 13.95
C ASN A 89 2.33 8.03 13.94
N ASP A 90 1.74 7.31 14.87
CA ASP A 90 0.29 7.17 15.00
C ASP A 90 -0.42 8.45 15.45
N ASP A 91 0.26 9.35 16.18
CA ASP A 91 -0.34 10.59 16.67
C ASP A 91 -0.66 11.54 15.51
N PHE A 92 0.25 11.68 14.53
CA PHE A 92 -0.02 12.42 13.32
C PHE A 92 -1.16 11.82 12.50
N ARG A 93 -1.22 10.49 12.43
CA ARG A 93 -2.34 9.79 11.79
C ARG A 93 -3.66 10.11 12.48
N LYS A 94 -3.69 10.06 13.82
CA LYS A 94 -4.89 10.39 14.60
C LYS A 94 -5.30 11.84 14.36
N LYS A 95 -4.37 12.78 14.46
CA LYS A 95 -4.61 14.20 14.18
C LYS A 95 -5.21 14.40 12.78
N PHE A 96 -4.69 13.71 11.76
CA PHE A 96 -5.24 13.77 10.41
C PHE A 96 -6.69 13.27 10.35
N ILE A 97 -7.00 12.18 11.00
CA ILE A 97 -8.38 11.64 11.06
C ILE A 97 -9.31 12.66 11.72
N ASP A 98 -8.86 13.32 12.80
CA ASP A 98 -9.69 14.22 13.60
C ASP A 98 -9.85 15.59 12.95
N GLU A 99 -8.85 16.11 12.23
CA GLU A 99 -8.80 17.50 11.77
C GLU A 99 -8.96 17.69 10.25
N ASN A 100 -8.64 16.67 9.42
CA ASN A 100 -8.71 16.83 7.97
C ASN A 100 -10.16 16.74 7.46
N LYS A 101 -10.72 17.89 7.07
CA LYS A 101 -12.12 17.99 6.61
C LYS A 101 -12.47 17.07 5.44
N LEU A 102 -11.54 16.89 4.48
CA LEU A 102 -11.78 15.99 3.35
C LEU A 102 -11.82 14.53 3.79
N PHE A 103 -10.95 14.13 4.72
CA PHE A 103 -10.95 12.79 5.24
C PHE A 103 -12.20 12.50 6.08
N GLN A 104 -12.60 13.47 6.91
CA GLN A 104 -13.85 13.42 7.65
C GLN A 104 -15.07 13.24 6.72
N GLU A 105 -15.08 13.99 5.61
CA GLU A 105 -16.15 13.86 4.62
C GLU A 105 -16.20 12.47 3.96
N ILE A 106 -15.04 11.86 3.67
CA ILE A 106 -14.96 10.48 3.18
C ILE A 106 -15.54 9.52 4.23
N ILE A 107 -15.16 9.66 5.50
CA ILE A 107 -15.65 8.81 6.58
C ILE A 107 -17.18 8.92 6.70
N ILE A 108 -17.72 10.12 6.81
CA ILE A 108 -19.16 10.37 6.99
C ILE A 108 -19.97 9.78 5.83
N LYS A 109 -19.46 9.86 4.61
CA LYS A 109 -20.18 9.37 3.41
C LYS A 109 -19.95 7.88 3.13
N SER A 110 -18.95 7.27 3.75
CA SER A 110 -18.73 5.83 3.61
C SER A 110 -19.78 5.05 4.42
N SER A 111 -20.27 3.96 3.85
CA SER A 111 -21.15 3.03 4.57
C SER A 111 -20.36 2.04 5.43
N LYS A 112 -19.05 1.93 5.16
CA LYS A 112 -18.14 1.05 5.85
C LYS A 112 -16.71 1.47 5.54
N ARG A 113 -15.82 1.44 6.54
CA ARG A 113 -14.36 1.59 6.39
C ARG A 113 -13.66 0.41 7.05
N ILE A 114 -12.69 -0.16 6.37
CA ILE A 114 -11.75 -1.12 6.93
C ILE A 114 -10.39 -0.45 7.01
N GLU A 115 -9.85 -0.30 8.21
CA GLU A 115 -8.51 0.22 8.47
C GLU A 115 -7.57 -0.93 8.79
N ILE A 116 -6.46 -1.05 8.07
CA ILE A 116 -5.42 -2.06 8.30
C ILE A 116 -4.11 -1.34 8.57
N LYS A 117 -3.57 -1.50 9.78
CA LYS A 117 -2.21 -1.08 10.11
C LYS A 117 -1.24 -2.18 9.72
N ILE A 118 -0.21 -1.83 8.96
CA ILE A 118 0.76 -2.78 8.43
C ILE A 118 2.19 -2.44 8.82
N ASP A 119 3.05 -3.44 8.82
CA ASP A 119 4.49 -3.31 9.07
C ASP A 119 5.27 -3.99 7.95
N PRO A 120 5.76 -3.21 6.96
CA PRO A 120 6.49 -3.73 5.81
C PRO A 120 7.81 -4.37 6.24
N TYR A 121 8.05 -5.63 5.81
CA TYR A 121 9.28 -6.36 6.11
C TYR A 121 10.09 -6.76 4.86
N ASN A 122 9.45 -6.77 3.69
CA ASN A 122 10.13 -7.04 2.43
C ASN A 122 9.51 -6.16 1.34
N TYR A 123 10.32 -5.32 0.72
CA TYR A 123 9.86 -4.42 -0.33
C TYR A 123 10.98 -4.13 -1.33
N ILE A 124 10.61 -4.05 -2.60
CA ILE A 124 11.52 -3.77 -3.71
C ILE A 124 10.79 -2.93 -4.77
N GLY A 125 11.52 -2.05 -5.42
CA GLY A 125 10.99 -1.17 -6.46
C GLY A 125 10.55 0.20 -5.94
N THR A 126 9.80 0.93 -6.76
CA THR A 126 9.45 2.33 -6.49
C THR A 126 7.99 2.64 -6.82
N TRP A 127 7.51 3.75 -6.28
CA TRP A 127 6.24 4.39 -6.60
C TRP A 127 6.50 5.85 -6.95
N ASN A 128 6.40 6.19 -8.22
CA ASN A 128 6.78 7.50 -8.76
C ASN A 128 8.25 7.87 -8.44
N GLY A 129 9.16 6.93 -8.69
CA GLY A 129 10.60 7.11 -8.52
C GLY A 129 11.13 6.98 -7.10
N VAL A 130 10.26 6.87 -6.08
CA VAL A 130 10.67 6.71 -4.68
C VAL A 130 10.09 5.45 -4.08
N ASN A 131 10.80 4.83 -3.13
CA ASN A 131 10.23 3.76 -2.32
C ASN A 131 9.66 4.36 -1.03
N PRO A 132 8.32 4.31 -0.82
CA PRO A 132 7.71 4.87 0.38
C PRO A 132 7.90 4.02 1.63
N PHE A 133 8.35 2.76 1.49
CA PHE A 133 8.53 1.82 2.59
C PHE A 133 9.97 1.84 3.08
N LYS A 134 10.18 2.03 4.38
CA LYS A 134 11.51 2.23 4.98
C LYS A 134 11.77 1.39 6.24
N ASN A 135 10.76 0.73 6.80
CA ASN A 135 10.92 -0.08 8.00
C ASN A 135 11.80 -1.30 7.72
N LYS A 136 12.67 -1.63 8.67
CA LYS A 136 13.51 -2.85 8.64
C LYS A 136 12.92 -3.91 9.58
N SER A 137 11.70 -4.32 9.32
CA SER A 137 11.03 -5.36 10.10
C SER A 137 11.38 -6.75 9.59
N SER A 138 11.10 -7.77 10.38
CA SER A 138 11.14 -9.17 9.98
C SER A 138 9.73 -9.72 9.82
N TYR A 139 9.59 -10.80 9.07
CA TYR A 139 8.33 -11.53 9.00
C TYR A 139 7.93 -12.03 10.41
N LYS A 140 6.67 -11.84 10.74
CA LYS A 140 6.03 -12.39 11.93
C LYS A 140 5.02 -13.45 11.48
N GLU A 141 4.99 -14.58 12.16
CA GLU A 141 4.04 -15.64 11.85
C GLU A 141 2.60 -15.12 11.87
N GLY A 142 1.81 -15.54 10.87
CA GLY A 142 0.42 -15.14 10.73
C GLY A 142 0.08 -14.58 9.35
N LYS A 143 -1.06 -13.88 9.30
CA LYS A 143 -1.54 -13.26 8.06
C LYS A 143 -0.63 -12.14 7.60
N ILE A 144 -0.41 -12.10 6.29
CA ILE A 144 0.32 -11.04 5.63
C ILE A 144 -0.54 -10.32 4.60
N ILE A 145 -0.20 -9.06 4.33
CA ILE A 145 -0.74 -8.32 3.22
C ILE A 145 0.36 -8.08 2.18
N VAL A 146 0.01 -8.25 0.92
CA VAL A 146 0.92 -8.03 -0.22
C VAL A 146 0.35 -6.95 -1.12
N LEU A 147 1.16 -5.96 -1.42
CA LEU A 147 0.91 -4.93 -2.41
C LEU A 147 1.85 -5.16 -3.59
N THR A 148 1.28 -5.31 -4.78
CA THR A 148 2.02 -5.37 -6.04
C THR A 148 1.53 -4.25 -6.94
N ARG A 149 2.43 -3.39 -7.43
CA ARG A 149 2.11 -2.29 -8.34
C ARG A 149 3.00 -2.35 -9.57
N ALA A 150 2.43 -2.01 -10.70
CA ALA A 150 3.16 -1.84 -11.94
C ALA A 150 2.62 -0.67 -12.75
N ARG A 151 3.52 0.13 -13.33
CA ARG A 151 3.20 1.09 -14.37
C ARG A 151 3.46 0.45 -15.72
N VAL A 152 2.39 0.15 -16.45
CA VAL A 152 2.45 -0.53 -17.75
C VAL A 152 2.84 0.47 -18.85
N ARG A 153 3.80 0.12 -19.70
CA ARG A 153 4.16 0.92 -20.87
C ARG A 153 2.99 0.99 -21.86
N LEU A 154 2.69 2.16 -22.41
CA LEU A 154 1.54 2.38 -23.28
C LEU A 154 1.50 1.39 -24.46
N ASN A 155 2.64 1.13 -25.10
CA ASN A 155 2.76 0.18 -26.21
C ASN A 155 2.66 -1.30 -25.80
N LYS A 156 2.51 -1.60 -24.50
CA LYS A 156 2.36 -2.96 -23.96
C LYS A 156 0.99 -3.22 -23.32
N LEU A 157 0.12 -2.21 -23.28
CA LEU A 157 -1.20 -2.32 -22.60
C LEU A 157 -2.05 -3.46 -23.16
N ILE A 158 -2.16 -3.61 -24.47
CA ILE A 158 -2.96 -4.67 -25.09
C ILE A 158 -2.44 -6.05 -24.67
N ASN A 159 -1.12 -6.27 -24.77
CA ASN A 159 -0.49 -7.53 -24.37
C ASN A 159 -0.68 -7.83 -22.88
N PHE A 160 -0.58 -6.80 -22.05
CA PHE A 160 -0.82 -6.89 -20.61
C PHE A 160 -2.25 -7.35 -20.33
N PHE A 161 -3.26 -6.69 -20.89
CA PHE A 161 -4.67 -7.03 -20.62
C PHE A 161 -5.07 -8.40 -21.14
N ILE A 162 -4.65 -8.79 -22.34
CA ILE A 162 -4.91 -10.13 -22.88
C ILE A 162 -4.32 -11.20 -21.97
N SER A 163 -3.08 -11.02 -21.53
CA SER A 163 -2.38 -12.00 -20.71
C SER A 163 -2.92 -12.07 -19.27
N THR A 164 -3.23 -10.92 -18.65
CA THR A 164 -3.75 -10.87 -17.28
C THR A 164 -5.21 -11.33 -17.19
N SER A 165 -6.01 -11.12 -18.22
CA SER A 165 -7.39 -11.63 -18.30
C SER A 165 -7.43 -13.17 -18.26
N SER A 166 -6.49 -13.83 -18.93
CA SER A 166 -6.37 -15.29 -18.89
C SER A 166 -5.92 -15.81 -17.51
N ALA A 167 -5.02 -15.08 -16.85
CA ALA A 167 -4.57 -15.41 -15.49
C ALA A 167 -5.65 -15.15 -14.43
N ALA A 168 -6.44 -14.08 -14.59
CA ALA A 168 -7.54 -13.78 -13.67
C ALA A 168 -8.56 -14.93 -13.61
N LYS A 169 -8.79 -15.64 -14.70
CA LYS A 169 -9.64 -16.86 -14.72
C LYS A 169 -9.03 -18.02 -13.91
N SER A 170 -7.70 -18.13 -13.85
CA SER A 170 -7.00 -19.18 -13.07
C SER A 170 -6.91 -18.83 -11.57
N ILE A 171 -7.28 -17.63 -11.20
CA ILE A 171 -7.19 -17.08 -9.85
C ILE A 171 -8.32 -17.58 -8.92
N ASN A 172 -9.45 -18.08 -9.47
CA ASN A 172 -10.54 -18.65 -8.68
C ASN A 172 -10.14 -19.90 -7.85
N SER A 173 -8.93 -20.41 -8.04
CA SER A 173 -8.35 -21.55 -7.28
C SER A 173 -7.30 -21.13 -6.23
N ARG A 174 -7.30 -19.89 -5.74
CA ARG A 174 -6.31 -19.40 -4.76
C ARG A 174 -6.51 -20.04 -3.40
N LYS A 175 -5.89 -21.19 -3.21
CA LYS A 175 -5.77 -21.75 -1.87
C LYS A 175 -4.87 -20.82 -1.03
N GLY A 176 -5.41 -20.28 0.08
CA GLY A 176 -4.63 -19.50 1.04
C GLY A 176 -4.74 -17.97 0.95
N ALA A 177 -5.39 -17.40 -0.07
CA ALA A 177 -5.73 -15.97 -0.10
C ALA A 177 -7.12 -15.75 0.53
N ASP A 178 -7.16 -14.90 1.56
CA ASP A 178 -8.41 -14.49 2.23
C ASP A 178 -9.07 -13.29 1.52
N TYR A 179 -8.27 -12.47 0.84
CA TYR A 179 -8.72 -11.25 0.16
C TYR A 179 -7.83 -10.95 -1.04
N TYR A 180 -8.44 -10.39 -2.08
CA TYR A 180 -7.74 -9.89 -3.25
C TYR A 180 -8.55 -8.82 -3.97
N LYS A 181 -7.92 -7.69 -4.29
CA LYS A 181 -8.57 -6.58 -5.00
C LYS A 181 -7.58 -5.91 -5.94
N GLY A 182 -8.00 -5.68 -7.17
CA GLY A 182 -7.31 -4.80 -8.11
C GLY A 182 -7.59 -3.35 -7.76
N VAL A 183 -6.57 -2.53 -7.73
CA VAL A 183 -6.63 -1.10 -7.42
C VAL A 183 -5.74 -0.32 -8.39
N GLY A 184 -5.94 0.99 -8.54
CA GLY A 184 -5.11 1.81 -9.41
C GLY A 184 -5.32 3.31 -9.23
N GLU A 185 -4.27 4.09 -9.48
CA GLU A 185 -4.30 5.56 -9.53
C GLU A 185 -4.88 6.07 -10.85
N LEU A 186 -4.28 5.60 -11.94
CA LEU A 186 -4.72 5.88 -13.29
C LEU A 186 -5.30 4.60 -13.88
N PRO A 187 -6.59 4.60 -14.24
CA PRO A 187 -7.19 3.44 -14.89
C PRO A 187 -6.33 2.99 -16.06
N ILE A 188 -6.11 1.68 -16.17
CA ILE A 188 -5.41 1.06 -17.31
C ILE A 188 -3.88 1.10 -17.21
N ILE A 189 -3.24 2.22 -16.87
CA ILE A 189 -1.79 2.40 -16.92
C ILE A 189 -1.12 2.01 -15.60
N GLU A 190 -1.68 2.47 -14.47
CA GLU A 190 -1.13 2.23 -13.14
C GLU A 190 -2.00 1.22 -12.38
N GLN A 191 -1.58 -0.02 -12.47
CA GLN A 191 -2.30 -1.15 -11.90
C GLN A 191 -1.60 -1.63 -10.63
N ALA A 192 -2.38 -1.94 -9.63
CA ALA A 192 -1.89 -2.57 -8.42
C ALA A 192 -2.87 -3.65 -7.94
N THR A 193 -2.39 -4.52 -7.07
CA THR A 193 -3.22 -5.48 -6.35
C THR A 193 -2.90 -5.44 -4.88
N ILE A 194 -3.93 -5.54 -4.06
CA ILE A 194 -3.81 -5.76 -2.63
C ILE A 194 -4.39 -7.14 -2.35
N SER A 195 -3.61 -7.97 -1.67
CA SER A 195 -4.02 -9.33 -1.29
C SER A 195 -3.64 -9.65 0.14
N ILE A 196 -4.52 -10.38 0.85
CA ILE A 196 -4.28 -10.86 2.21
C ILE A 196 -4.15 -12.38 2.13
N TRP A 197 -3.09 -12.90 2.72
CA TRP A 197 -2.74 -14.31 2.72
C TRP A 197 -2.70 -14.86 4.15
N LYS A 198 -3.07 -16.13 4.32
CA LYS A 198 -3.02 -16.82 5.61
C LYS A 198 -1.61 -16.87 6.21
N SER A 199 -0.59 -16.93 5.35
CA SER A 199 0.82 -16.93 5.72
C SER A 199 1.71 -16.52 4.54
N GLU A 200 2.98 -16.22 4.81
CA GLU A 200 3.97 -15.99 3.76
C GLU A 200 4.16 -17.25 2.90
N GLN A 201 4.07 -18.45 3.49
CA GLN A 201 4.20 -19.70 2.75
C GLN A 201 3.07 -19.88 1.73
N SER A 202 1.80 -19.67 2.12
CA SER A 202 0.68 -19.77 1.18
C SER A 202 0.78 -18.78 0.02
N MET A 203 1.34 -17.59 0.25
CA MET A 203 1.62 -16.63 -0.83
C MET A 203 2.75 -17.14 -1.74
N LYS A 204 3.84 -17.67 -1.17
CA LYS A 204 4.95 -18.26 -1.95
C LYS A 204 4.49 -19.44 -2.78
N ASP A 205 3.70 -20.34 -2.20
CA ASP A 205 3.16 -21.51 -2.91
C ASP A 205 2.34 -21.07 -4.13
N TYR A 206 1.47 -20.06 -3.97
CA TYR A 206 0.74 -19.48 -5.10
C TYR A 206 1.67 -18.87 -6.13
N ALA A 207 2.60 -18.02 -5.70
CA ALA A 207 3.47 -17.26 -6.61
C ALA A 207 4.40 -18.16 -7.43
N TYR A 208 4.91 -19.25 -6.83
CA TYR A 208 5.93 -20.10 -7.44
C TYR A 208 5.39 -21.44 -7.98
N SER A 209 4.21 -21.89 -7.56
CA SER A 209 3.61 -23.15 -8.06
C SER A 209 2.66 -22.95 -9.24
N ASN A 210 2.17 -21.72 -9.44
CA ASN A 210 1.23 -21.43 -10.52
C ASN A 210 1.96 -21.22 -11.86
N LYS A 211 2.03 -22.28 -12.68
CA LYS A 211 2.70 -22.25 -14.00
C LYS A 211 2.19 -21.13 -14.92
N SER A 212 0.90 -20.81 -14.87
CA SER A 212 0.32 -19.72 -15.67
C SER A 212 0.80 -18.35 -15.20
N HIS A 213 0.87 -18.15 -13.89
CA HIS A 213 1.39 -16.91 -13.29
C HIS A 213 2.88 -16.72 -13.62
N LEU A 214 3.68 -17.77 -13.48
CA LEU A 214 5.11 -17.73 -13.83
C LEU A 214 5.34 -17.40 -15.31
N LYS A 215 4.57 -17.99 -16.22
CA LYS A 215 4.65 -17.67 -17.66
C LYS A 215 4.41 -16.19 -17.93
N ILE A 216 3.45 -15.57 -17.25
CA ILE A 216 3.15 -14.15 -17.41
C ILE A 216 4.28 -13.28 -16.85
N ILE A 217 4.81 -13.62 -15.66
CA ILE A 217 5.95 -12.90 -15.09
C ILE A 217 7.16 -12.96 -16.04
N HIS A 218 7.49 -14.13 -16.56
CA HIS A 218 8.59 -14.29 -17.51
C HIS A 218 8.36 -13.46 -18.78
N LYS A 219 7.16 -13.50 -19.34
CA LYS A 219 6.78 -12.72 -20.52
C LYS A 219 6.86 -11.22 -20.25
N ALA A 220 6.31 -10.76 -19.12
CA ALA A 220 6.34 -9.36 -18.73
C ALA A 220 7.78 -8.82 -18.61
N ARG A 221 8.69 -9.60 -18.02
CA ARG A 221 10.12 -9.26 -17.91
C ARG A 221 10.81 -9.26 -19.27
N LYS A 222 10.65 -10.33 -20.06
CA LYS A 222 11.25 -10.47 -21.41
C LYS A 222 10.83 -9.31 -22.31
N ASP A 223 9.56 -9.00 -22.35
CA ASP A 223 8.97 -7.99 -23.25
C ASP A 223 8.99 -6.59 -22.64
N LYS A 224 9.58 -6.41 -21.45
CA LYS A 224 9.70 -5.13 -20.71
C LYS A 224 8.35 -4.38 -20.63
N TRP A 225 7.31 -5.06 -20.12
CA TRP A 225 5.98 -4.46 -20.05
C TRP A 225 5.89 -3.28 -19.11
N TYR A 226 6.71 -3.24 -18.06
CA TYR A 226 6.61 -2.24 -17.01
C TYR A 226 7.71 -1.18 -17.15
N SER A 227 7.35 0.05 -16.87
CA SER A 227 8.30 1.15 -16.70
C SER A 227 8.70 1.34 -15.24
N GLU A 228 7.84 0.89 -14.32
CA GLU A 228 8.06 0.95 -12.89
C GLU A 228 7.29 -0.19 -12.21
N GLU A 229 7.87 -0.76 -11.17
CA GLU A 229 7.28 -1.81 -10.36
C GLU A 229 7.52 -1.54 -8.88
N LEU A 230 6.59 -1.98 -8.04
CA LEU A 230 6.74 -2.04 -6.59
C LEU A 230 6.11 -3.33 -6.07
N PHE A 231 6.83 -4.03 -5.23
CA PHE A 231 6.36 -5.22 -4.53
C PHE A 231 6.62 -5.07 -3.03
N VAL A 232 5.60 -5.28 -2.20
CA VAL A 232 5.69 -5.13 -0.74
C VAL A 232 5.01 -6.29 -0.05
N ARG A 233 5.70 -6.89 0.92
CA ARG A 233 5.13 -7.81 1.91
C ARG A 233 5.12 -7.15 3.26
N SER A 234 4.01 -7.25 3.96
CA SER A 234 3.84 -6.62 5.27
C SER A 234 3.15 -7.55 6.24
N ASN A 235 3.60 -7.50 7.50
CA ASN A 235 2.82 -8.04 8.60
C ASN A 235 1.55 -7.20 8.78
N ILE A 236 0.44 -7.82 9.18
CA ILE A 236 -0.76 -7.12 9.61
C ILE A 236 -0.65 -6.93 11.13
N ILE A 237 -0.56 -5.66 11.55
CA ILE A 237 -0.47 -5.31 12.98
C ILE A 237 -1.86 -5.26 13.61
N SER A 238 -2.81 -4.63 12.91
CA SER A 238 -4.22 -4.59 13.32
C SER A 238 -5.12 -4.41 12.13
N SER A 239 -6.37 -4.85 12.27
CA SER A 239 -7.45 -4.60 11.30
C SER A 239 -8.70 -4.23 12.07
N LYS A 240 -9.33 -3.11 11.71
CA LYS A 240 -10.55 -2.58 12.34
C LYS A 240 -11.57 -2.28 11.28
N GLU A 241 -12.82 -2.65 11.57
CA GLU A 241 -13.99 -2.31 10.74
C GLU A 241 -14.83 -1.24 11.44
N PHE A 242 -15.21 -0.21 10.68
CA PHE A 242 -16.10 0.87 11.10
C PHE A 242 -17.32 0.87 10.18
N LYS A 243 -18.51 0.99 10.77
CA LYS A 243 -19.81 1.06 10.08
C LYS A 243 -20.44 2.42 10.29
#